data_9e786db3f017b83433f16421dee91aab
#
_entry.id   9e786db3f017b83433f16421dee91aab
#
_cell.length_a   1.000
_cell.length_b   1.000
_cell.length_c   1.000
_cell.angle_alpha   90.00
_cell.angle_beta   90.00
_cell.angle_gamma   90.00
#
_symmetry.space_group_name_H-M   'P 1'
#
loop_
_entity.id
_entity.type
_entity.pdbx_description
1 polymer ?
#
loop_
_entity_poly.entity_id
_entity_poly.type
_entity_poly.pdbx_seq_one_letter_code
_entity_poly.pdbx_strand_id
1 'polypeptide(L)'
;MHHHIIQSRSFHSSACGTRAVTPAVRTLQVVAACALLVVAGTSAFAQDPTRAPQATPPTGRGGTQGPQFVSPEVSTDQHISFRIFAPQAQAVRLMASDIPGNAQNNQLTKAENGVWELTIGPIDPGAYRYNFNVDGVATIDPRNPAISESNNNVWSLVNVPGSDLFDTKDVPHGAVAAVTYKSTALDRFRRMHVYTPPGYEAGRERYPVFYLLHGAGDNDDAWTSVGCAGFILDNLIAAKKARPMIVVMPAGHTSRGPNSPIGRTAAEEFVKDFVTDVMPYIEKHYRVLTDRANTAIAGLSMGGGQTLNVAFPHLDRFAYIGVYSSGLLGAFPNAAPAGRGGAPAATPPPNPPPTAAEWEQANAASLDNAALKKGLKLLWFSTGTDDRLIETTRATVELFKKHGFAPVFVESPGGHTWINWRNYLSEFAPQLFQTTKAGTQN
;
A
#
# COMPACT_ATOMS: atom_id res chain seq x y z
N MET A 1 -53.45 27.05 -40.10
CA MET A 1 -54.23 28.08 -39.48
C MET A 1 -53.50 28.61 -38.27
N HIS A 2 -53.23 29.91 -38.29
CA HIS A 2 -52.79 30.85 -37.26
C HIS A 2 -51.42 30.57 -36.57
N HIS A 3 -50.31 31.10 -36.96
CA HIS A 3 -49.74 32.49 -36.82
C HIS A 3 -49.96 33.13 -35.45
N HIS A 4 -48.87 33.35 -34.69
CA HIS A 4 -48.53 34.67 -34.19
C HIS A 4 -47.04 34.77 -33.85
N ILE A 5 -46.40 35.63 -34.60
CA ILE A 5 -45.12 36.35 -34.47
C ILE A 5 -45.35 37.50 -33.46
N ILE A 6 -44.30 38.00 -32.85
CA ILE A 6 -44.01 39.39 -32.38
C ILE A 6 -43.09 39.31 -31.18
N GLN A 7 -42.06 40.02 -30.98
CA GLN A 7 -41.15 41.02 -31.62
C GLN A 7 -40.08 41.38 -30.58
N SER A 8 -38.93 41.70 -31.11
CA SER A 8 -37.75 42.23 -30.46
C SER A 8 -38.01 43.63 -29.84
N ARG A 9 -37.32 43.96 -28.73
CA ARG A 9 -36.95 45.37 -28.44
C ARG A 9 -35.53 45.41 -27.86
N SER A 10 -34.69 46.00 -28.67
CA SER A 10 -33.39 46.61 -28.29
C SER A 10 -33.69 47.98 -27.63
N PHE A 11 -32.92 48.35 -26.61
CA PHE A 11 -32.72 49.75 -26.24
C PHE A 11 -31.24 50.07 -26.02
N HIS A 12 -30.89 51.19 -26.61
CA HIS A 12 -29.60 51.81 -26.75
C HIS A 12 -29.11 52.51 -25.47
N SER A 13 -27.79 52.49 -25.27
CA SER A 13 -26.84 53.55 -25.06
C SER A 13 -27.21 54.75 -24.17
N SER A 14 -26.39 55.01 -23.16
CA SER A 14 -25.83 56.34 -22.94
C SER A 14 -24.55 56.25 -22.10
N ALA A 15 -23.52 56.82 -22.66
CA ALA A 15 -22.21 57.10 -22.04
C ALA A 15 -22.26 58.45 -21.30
N CYS A 16 -21.60 58.52 -20.16
CA CYS A 16 -21.03 59.77 -19.57
C CYS A 16 -20.09 59.31 -18.47
N GLY A 17 -18.80 59.44 -18.47
CA GLY A 17 -18.03 60.64 -18.57
C GLY A 17 -17.30 60.88 -17.24
N THR A 18 -16.01 60.53 -17.19
CA THR A 18 -14.88 61.15 -16.46
C THR A 18 -14.96 61.44 -14.96
N ARG A 19 -14.04 60.87 -14.18
CA ARG A 19 -12.92 61.53 -13.54
C ARG A 19 -12.05 60.61 -12.74
N ALA A 20 -10.79 60.58 -13.08
CA ALA A 20 -9.72 59.97 -12.30
C ALA A 20 -9.46 60.81 -11.04
N VAL A 21 -9.41 60.16 -9.89
CA VAL A 21 -8.82 60.74 -8.67
C VAL A 21 -7.89 59.64 -8.08
N THR A 22 -6.63 59.90 -8.24
CA THR A 22 -5.55 59.18 -7.51
C THR A 22 -5.49 59.74 -6.08
N PRO A 23 -5.38 58.88 -5.05
CA PRO A 23 -4.73 59.29 -3.82
C PRO A 23 -3.40 58.56 -3.63
N ALA A 24 -2.42 59.37 -3.29
CA ALA A 24 -1.06 59.01 -2.96
C ALA A 24 -0.96 58.03 -1.80
N VAL A 25 -0.15 56.98 -2.02
CA VAL A 25 0.30 56.07 -0.98
C VAL A 25 1.36 56.79 -0.12
N ARG A 26 1.05 57.09 1.12
CA ARG A 26 2.04 57.42 2.14
C ARG A 26 2.49 56.14 2.84
N THR A 27 3.71 55.77 2.55
CA THR A 27 4.46 54.71 3.28
C THR A 27 4.80 55.22 4.66
N LEU A 28 4.26 54.63 5.70
CA LEU A 28 4.66 54.86 7.08
C LEU A 28 5.59 53.67 7.49
N GLN A 29 6.88 53.96 7.52
CA GLN A 29 7.86 53.07 8.13
C GLN A 29 7.79 53.23 9.65
N VAL A 30 7.35 52.17 10.38
CA VAL A 30 7.48 52.09 11.82
C VAL A 30 8.71 51.26 12.10
N VAL A 31 9.79 51.91 12.49
CA VAL A 31 10.97 51.29 13.08
C VAL A 31 10.70 51.06 14.56
N ALA A 32 10.47 49.82 14.98
CA ALA A 32 10.39 49.44 16.37
C ALA A 32 11.80 49.03 16.84
N ALA A 33 12.46 49.91 17.57
CA ALA A 33 13.68 49.58 18.32
C ALA A 33 13.28 48.88 19.64
N CYS A 34 13.57 47.59 19.76
CA CYS A 34 13.52 46.88 21.04
C CYS A 34 14.78 47.13 21.85
N ALA A 35 14.70 48.01 22.82
CA ALA A 35 15.74 48.18 23.86
C ALA A 35 15.57 47.05 24.90
N LEU A 36 16.57 46.20 25.02
CA LEU A 36 16.66 45.22 26.12
C LEU A 36 17.10 45.96 27.40
N LEU A 37 16.17 46.11 28.35
CA LEU A 37 16.47 46.49 29.72
C LEU A 37 16.70 45.17 30.54
N VAL A 38 17.95 44.87 30.83
CA VAL A 38 18.32 43.85 31.81
C VAL A 38 18.21 44.49 33.19
N VAL A 39 17.13 44.22 33.91
CA VAL A 39 17.01 44.52 35.35
C VAL A 39 17.41 43.28 36.12
N ALA A 40 18.61 43.33 36.69
CA ALA A 40 19.06 42.37 37.70
C ALA A 40 18.37 42.67 39.01
N GLY A 41 17.22 42.01 39.24
CA GLY A 41 16.54 42.05 40.54
C GLY A 41 16.98 40.86 41.37
N THR A 42 17.83 41.09 42.35
CA THR A 42 18.11 40.11 43.43
C THR A 42 16.92 40.06 44.39
N SER A 43 16.03 39.13 44.18
CA SER A 43 14.95 38.84 45.13
C SER A 43 15.48 37.87 46.20
N ALA A 44 15.78 38.36 47.36
CA ALA A 44 15.98 37.54 48.56
C ALA A 44 14.62 36.96 48.97
N PHE A 45 14.42 35.68 48.73
CA PHE A 45 13.27 34.96 49.28
C PHE A 45 13.48 34.73 50.78
N ALA A 46 12.71 35.43 51.60
CA ALA A 46 12.56 35.12 52.99
C ALA A 46 11.90 33.74 53.10
N GLN A 47 12.55 32.79 53.77
CA GLN A 47 11.98 31.48 54.07
C GLN A 47 10.88 31.63 55.10
N ASP A 48 9.66 31.21 54.76
CA ASP A 48 8.53 31.10 55.68
C ASP A 48 8.74 29.86 56.57
N PRO A 49 8.86 30.01 57.89
CA PRO A 49 9.15 28.91 58.81
C PRO A 49 7.96 27.95 59.07
N THR A 50 6.83 28.12 58.40
CA THR A 50 5.65 27.29 58.60
C THR A 50 5.36 26.26 57.49
N ARG A 51 6.27 26.09 56.53
CA ARG A 51 6.11 25.09 55.49
C ARG A 51 6.47 23.70 56.00
N ALA A 52 5.47 22.82 56.14
CA ALA A 52 5.69 21.41 56.42
C ALA A 52 6.69 20.78 55.43
N PRO A 53 7.50 19.80 55.82
CA PRO A 53 8.44 19.14 54.92
C PRO A 53 7.70 18.60 53.72
N GLN A 54 8.04 19.08 52.53
CA GLN A 54 7.59 18.45 51.27
C GLN A 54 8.08 17.02 51.29
N ALA A 55 7.15 16.07 51.23
CA ALA A 55 7.50 14.68 50.98
C ALA A 55 8.33 14.61 49.73
N THR A 56 9.56 14.10 49.83
CA THR A 56 10.39 13.73 48.69
C THR A 56 9.53 12.89 47.76
N PRO A 57 9.51 13.19 46.44
CA PRO A 57 8.82 12.31 45.48
C PRO A 57 9.34 10.89 45.69
N PRO A 58 8.50 9.86 45.67
CA PRO A 58 8.98 8.50 45.82
C PRO A 58 10.05 8.28 44.74
N THR A 59 11.27 8.05 45.21
CA THR A 59 12.38 7.56 44.38
C THR A 59 11.83 6.39 43.60
N GLY A 60 11.94 6.50 42.27
CA GLY A 60 11.25 5.69 41.26
C GLY A 60 11.10 4.24 41.68
N ARG A 61 9.94 3.68 41.38
CA ARG A 61 9.71 2.24 41.36
C ARG A 61 10.91 1.60 40.67
N GLY A 62 11.82 1.04 41.47
CA GLY A 62 12.80 0.08 41.03
C GLY A 62 12.03 -1.17 40.58
N GLY A 63 11.39 -1.09 39.41
CA GLY A 63 10.97 -2.27 38.71
C GLY A 63 12.27 -3.03 38.43
N THR A 64 12.37 -4.25 38.91
CA THR A 64 13.44 -5.17 38.51
C THR A 64 13.49 -5.15 36.97
N GLN A 65 14.52 -4.49 36.41
CA GLN A 65 14.72 -4.52 34.97
C GLN A 65 14.84 -5.99 34.57
N GLY A 66 13.87 -6.46 33.78
CA GLY A 66 13.92 -7.82 33.28
C GLY A 66 15.20 -8.08 32.46
N PRO A 67 15.47 -9.33 32.09
CA PRO A 67 16.67 -9.69 31.34
C PRO A 67 16.88 -8.79 30.11
N GLN A 68 18.12 -8.33 29.90
CA GLN A 68 18.47 -7.53 28.72
C GLN A 68 18.76 -8.47 27.55
N PHE A 69 18.11 -8.26 26.41
CA PHE A 69 18.32 -8.98 25.16
C PHE A 69 17.76 -8.16 23.99
N VAL A 70 18.20 -8.48 22.77
CA VAL A 70 17.68 -7.95 21.50
C VAL A 70 16.76 -8.99 20.87
N SER A 71 15.65 -8.56 20.31
CA SER A 71 14.76 -9.37 19.50
C SER A 71 14.04 -8.49 18.47
N PRO A 72 13.97 -8.93 17.19
CA PRO A 72 14.79 -9.99 16.61
C PRO A 72 16.25 -9.54 16.45
N GLU A 73 17.19 -10.48 16.47
CA GLU A 73 18.59 -10.22 16.16
C GLU A 73 18.98 -10.99 14.90
N VAL A 74 19.45 -10.28 13.87
CA VAL A 74 19.91 -10.86 12.61
C VAL A 74 21.43 -10.86 12.60
N SER A 75 22.03 -12.05 12.49
CA SER A 75 23.48 -12.22 12.42
C SER A 75 24.02 -12.00 11.01
N THR A 76 25.34 -11.83 10.90
CA THR A 76 26.00 -11.61 9.60
C THR A 76 25.91 -12.80 8.65
N ASP A 77 25.66 -13.99 9.15
CA ASP A 77 25.43 -15.22 8.41
C ASP A 77 23.95 -15.52 8.19
N GLN A 78 23.10 -14.48 8.32
CA GLN A 78 21.66 -14.49 8.00
C GLN A 78 20.81 -15.42 8.89
N HIS A 79 21.28 -15.73 10.12
CA HIS A 79 20.41 -16.35 11.11
C HIS A 79 19.63 -15.30 11.88
N ILE A 80 18.40 -15.65 12.27
CA ILE A 80 17.52 -14.77 13.06
C ILE A 80 17.29 -15.41 14.41
N SER A 81 17.67 -14.71 15.49
CA SER A 81 17.36 -15.08 16.87
C SER A 81 16.16 -14.31 17.35
N PHE A 82 15.09 -15.02 17.66
CA PHE A 82 13.85 -14.48 18.23
C PHE A 82 13.83 -14.75 19.74
N ARG A 83 13.56 -13.73 20.55
CA ARG A 83 13.55 -13.83 22.00
C ARG A 83 12.37 -13.11 22.61
N ILE A 84 11.77 -13.69 23.65
CA ILE A 84 10.71 -13.04 24.42
C ILE A 84 10.84 -13.41 25.91
N PHE A 85 10.67 -12.42 26.79
CA PHE A 85 10.63 -12.64 28.21
C PHE A 85 9.21 -13.00 28.65
N ALA A 86 8.99 -14.26 28.96
CA ALA A 86 7.71 -14.80 29.41
C ALA A 86 7.92 -15.87 30.51
N PRO A 87 8.35 -15.44 31.73
CA PRO A 87 8.80 -16.34 32.77
C PRO A 87 7.72 -17.29 33.27
N GLN A 88 6.43 -16.90 33.17
CA GLN A 88 5.30 -17.71 33.60
C GLN A 88 4.72 -18.60 32.50
N ALA A 89 5.12 -18.40 31.24
CA ALA A 89 4.59 -19.17 30.11
C ALA A 89 5.00 -20.64 30.19
N GLN A 90 4.08 -21.51 29.78
CA GLN A 90 4.30 -22.95 29.65
C GLN A 90 4.79 -23.34 28.26
N ALA A 91 4.40 -22.59 27.23
CA ALA A 91 4.81 -22.79 25.86
C ALA A 91 4.89 -21.48 25.10
N VAL A 92 5.95 -21.30 24.31
CA VAL A 92 6.09 -20.18 23.39
C VAL A 92 6.47 -20.72 22.00
N ARG A 93 5.75 -20.29 20.98
CA ARG A 93 6.00 -20.67 19.59
C ARG A 93 6.19 -19.45 18.72
N LEU A 94 7.03 -19.55 17.72
CA LEU A 94 7.18 -18.56 16.65
C LEU A 94 6.10 -18.82 15.58
N MET A 95 5.36 -17.78 15.24
CA MET A 95 4.38 -17.73 14.15
C MET A 95 4.99 -16.87 13.03
N ALA A 96 5.59 -17.49 12.01
CA ALA A 96 6.34 -16.79 10.96
C ALA A 96 6.19 -17.50 9.60
N SER A 97 4.96 -17.60 9.11
CA SER A 97 4.64 -18.29 7.85
C SER A 97 5.30 -17.66 6.61
N ASP A 98 5.72 -16.41 6.68
CA ASP A 98 6.42 -15.74 5.60
C ASP A 98 7.90 -16.19 5.49
N ILE A 99 8.44 -16.79 6.55
CA ILE A 99 9.82 -17.28 6.57
C ILE A 99 9.83 -18.71 6.01
N PRO A 100 10.54 -18.97 4.90
CA PRO A 100 10.61 -20.32 4.31
C PRO A 100 11.13 -21.36 5.30
N GLY A 101 10.57 -22.57 5.25
CA GLY A 101 11.00 -23.69 6.09
C GLY A 101 10.60 -23.61 7.57
N ASN A 102 9.96 -22.53 8.02
CA ASN A 102 9.61 -22.35 9.43
C ASN A 102 8.36 -23.14 9.88
N ALA A 103 7.63 -23.77 9.00
CA ALA A 103 6.35 -24.41 9.32
C ALA A 103 6.44 -25.65 10.25
N GLN A 104 7.62 -26.22 10.47
CA GLN A 104 7.74 -27.53 11.12
C GLN A 104 8.39 -27.54 12.51
N ASN A 105 9.12 -26.49 12.90
CA ASN A 105 9.79 -26.47 14.21
C ASN A 105 9.92 -25.03 14.73
N ASN A 106 8.83 -24.52 15.23
CA ASN A 106 8.73 -23.15 15.70
C ASN A 106 8.67 -23.00 17.23
N GLN A 107 8.92 -24.09 17.99
CA GLN A 107 8.91 -24.07 19.45
C GLN A 107 10.17 -23.36 19.97
N LEU A 108 10.00 -22.37 20.85
CA LEU A 108 11.11 -21.72 21.55
C LEU A 108 11.54 -22.53 22.77
N THR A 109 12.80 -22.40 23.15
CA THR A 109 13.36 -23.00 24.36
C THR A 109 13.45 -21.97 25.48
N LYS A 110 13.00 -22.33 26.68
CA LYS A 110 13.03 -21.48 27.85
C LYS A 110 14.39 -21.57 28.57
N ALA A 111 15.03 -20.42 28.76
CA ALA A 111 16.22 -20.30 29.61
C ALA A 111 15.87 -20.11 31.09
N GLU A 112 16.81 -20.33 32.00
CA GLU A 112 16.63 -20.19 33.44
C GLU A 112 16.19 -18.79 33.89
N ASN A 113 16.60 -17.76 33.15
CA ASN A 113 16.20 -16.37 33.41
C ASN A 113 14.77 -16.03 32.91
N GLY A 114 14.03 -17.00 32.38
CA GLY A 114 12.67 -16.83 31.87
C GLY A 114 12.56 -16.25 30.47
N VAL A 115 13.68 -16.09 29.76
CA VAL A 115 13.69 -15.72 28.33
C VAL A 115 13.48 -17.00 27.51
N TRP A 116 12.61 -16.90 26.53
CA TRP A 116 12.42 -17.92 25.49
C TRP A 116 13.16 -17.52 24.25
N GLU A 117 13.86 -18.46 23.62
CA GLU A 117 14.68 -18.19 22.42
C GLU A 117 14.51 -19.28 21.36
N LEU A 118 14.60 -18.86 20.10
CA LEU A 118 14.73 -19.71 18.92
C LEU A 118 15.60 -19.00 17.89
N THR A 119 16.58 -19.68 17.36
CA THR A 119 17.38 -19.22 16.21
C THR A 119 17.05 -20.07 15.00
N ILE A 120 16.77 -19.42 13.87
CA ILE A 120 16.51 -20.08 12.59
C ILE A 120 17.40 -19.46 11.50
N GLY A 121 17.66 -20.21 10.45
CA GLY A 121 18.45 -19.70 9.31
C GLY A 121 19.43 -20.75 8.75
N PRO A 122 20.24 -20.36 7.75
CA PRO A 122 20.25 -19.01 7.15
C PRO A 122 18.95 -18.70 6.38
N ILE A 123 18.52 -17.45 6.44
CA ILE A 123 17.30 -16.95 5.79
C ILE A 123 17.71 -15.96 4.71
N ASP A 124 17.16 -16.10 3.50
CA ASP A 124 17.42 -15.20 2.39
C ASP A 124 17.08 -13.74 2.74
N PRO A 125 17.78 -12.75 2.13
CA PRO A 125 17.44 -11.36 2.30
C PRO A 125 15.96 -11.08 2.02
N GLY A 126 15.31 -10.40 2.98
CA GLY A 126 13.87 -10.18 2.89
C GLY A 126 13.28 -9.46 4.09
N ALA A 127 12.03 -9.02 3.93
CA ALA A 127 11.19 -8.57 5.02
C ALA A 127 10.18 -9.68 5.34
N TYR A 128 10.11 -10.08 6.61
CA TYR A 128 9.32 -11.22 7.05
C TYR A 128 8.47 -10.86 8.26
N ARG A 129 7.21 -11.26 8.22
CA ARG A 129 6.27 -11.10 9.33
C ARG A 129 6.41 -12.26 10.30
N TYR A 130 6.34 -11.94 11.59
CA TYR A 130 6.30 -12.93 12.66
C TYR A 130 5.50 -12.42 13.85
N ASN A 131 5.05 -13.34 14.69
CA ASN A 131 4.51 -13.10 16.02
C ASN A 131 4.91 -14.25 16.93
N PHE A 132 4.81 -14.05 18.23
CA PHE A 132 4.87 -15.12 19.20
C PHE A 132 3.45 -15.65 19.49
N ASN A 133 3.33 -16.94 19.75
CA ASN A 133 2.18 -17.53 20.41
C ASN A 133 2.61 -17.92 21.82
N VAL A 134 2.13 -17.18 22.82
CA VAL A 134 2.44 -17.41 24.23
C VAL A 134 1.22 -18.05 24.87
N ASP A 135 1.29 -19.34 25.22
CA ASP A 135 0.19 -20.13 25.81
C ASP A 135 -1.14 -19.99 25.05
N GLY A 136 -1.09 -19.96 23.72
CA GLY A 136 -2.28 -19.81 22.87
C GLY A 136 -2.62 -18.37 22.47
N VAL A 137 -1.98 -17.35 23.05
CA VAL A 137 -2.23 -15.93 22.76
C VAL A 137 -1.22 -15.43 21.74
N ALA A 138 -1.71 -14.90 20.61
CA ALA A 138 -0.86 -14.22 19.63
C ALA A 138 -0.35 -12.88 20.19
N THR A 139 0.96 -12.68 20.18
CA THR A 139 1.64 -11.54 20.80
C THR A 139 2.69 -10.99 19.84
N ILE A 140 2.64 -9.68 19.59
CA ILE A 140 3.74 -9.00 18.88
C ILE A 140 5.01 -9.04 19.73
N ASP A 141 6.17 -8.92 19.09
CA ASP A 141 7.43 -8.81 19.81
C ASP A 141 7.50 -7.46 20.54
N PRO A 142 7.49 -7.46 21.88
CA PRO A 142 7.48 -6.20 22.64
C PRO A 142 8.81 -5.42 22.58
N ARG A 143 9.86 -6.03 22.01
CA ARG A 143 11.16 -5.41 21.84
C ARG A 143 11.44 -4.94 20.42
N ASN A 144 10.52 -5.23 19.49
CA ASN A 144 10.63 -4.83 18.11
C ASN A 144 9.63 -3.72 17.76
N PRO A 145 10.07 -2.48 17.47
CA PRO A 145 9.17 -1.41 17.05
C PRO A 145 8.70 -1.56 15.59
N ALA A 146 9.36 -2.42 14.78
CA ALA A 146 8.97 -2.62 13.39
C ALA A 146 7.76 -3.53 13.30
N ILE A 147 6.69 -3.04 12.66
CA ILE A 147 5.42 -3.75 12.51
C ILE A 147 4.95 -3.74 11.06
N SER A 148 4.04 -4.67 10.75
CA SER A 148 3.26 -4.70 9.52
C SER A 148 1.80 -4.94 9.87
N GLU A 149 0.93 -4.03 9.47
CA GLU A 149 -0.50 -4.17 9.70
C GLU A 149 -1.13 -5.14 8.69
N SER A 150 -2.20 -5.78 9.08
CA SER A 150 -3.08 -6.55 8.20
C SER A 150 -4.56 -6.25 8.52
N ASN A 151 -5.49 -6.83 7.77
CA ASN A 151 -6.91 -6.50 7.93
C ASN A 151 -7.46 -6.79 9.35
N ASN A 152 -6.92 -7.78 10.02
CA ASN A 152 -7.41 -8.25 11.32
C ASN A 152 -6.31 -8.55 12.35
N ASN A 153 -5.06 -8.22 12.05
CA ASN A 153 -3.91 -8.52 12.90
C ASN A 153 -2.81 -7.47 12.70
N VAL A 154 -1.89 -7.42 13.66
CA VAL A 154 -0.61 -6.72 13.55
C VAL A 154 0.50 -7.74 13.71
N TRP A 155 1.50 -7.66 12.85
CA TRP A 155 2.68 -8.51 12.86
C TRP A 155 3.90 -7.71 13.26
N SER A 156 4.81 -8.32 13.99
CA SER A 156 6.19 -7.85 14.06
C SER A 156 6.88 -8.10 12.74
N LEU A 157 7.82 -7.23 12.36
CA LEU A 157 8.54 -7.29 11.08
C LEU A 157 10.04 -7.43 11.33
N VAL A 158 10.68 -8.40 10.69
CA VAL A 158 12.14 -8.53 10.67
C VAL A 158 12.66 -8.36 9.25
N ASN A 159 13.71 -7.56 9.09
CA ASN A 159 14.42 -7.39 7.83
C ASN A 159 15.75 -8.14 7.90
N VAL A 160 15.95 -9.07 6.95
CA VAL A 160 17.23 -9.73 6.70
C VAL A 160 17.91 -8.97 5.57
N PRO A 161 19.06 -8.30 5.84
CA PRO A 161 19.75 -7.48 4.85
C PRO A 161 20.45 -8.31 3.78
N GLY A 162 20.79 -7.68 2.65
CA GLY A 162 21.54 -8.27 1.54
C GLY A 162 20.80 -8.25 0.21
N SER A 163 19.63 -7.61 0.13
CA SER A 163 18.87 -7.47 -1.12
C SER A 163 19.24 -6.21 -1.88
N ASP A 164 19.67 -6.36 -3.10
CA ASP A 164 19.88 -5.23 -4.01
C ASP A 164 18.57 -4.51 -4.40
N LEU A 165 17.41 -5.15 -4.22
CA LEU A 165 16.13 -4.63 -4.66
C LEU A 165 15.51 -3.69 -3.61
N PHE A 166 15.46 -4.09 -2.35
CA PHE A 166 14.65 -3.42 -1.33
C PHE A 166 15.39 -3.05 -0.05
N ASP A 167 16.69 -3.32 0.06
CA ASP A 167 17.47 -2.76 1.16
C ASP A 167 17.47 -1.23 1.07
N THR A 168 17.43 -0.59 2.23
CA THR A 168 17.59 0.86 2.32
C THR A 168 19.00 1.23 1.88
N LYS A 169 19.13 1.97 0.79
CA LYS A 169 20.39 2.43 0.21
C LYS A 169 20.58 3.93 0.47
N ASP A 170 21.82 4.40 0.38
CA ASP A 170 22.13 5.83 0.40
C ASP A 170 21.81 6.49 -0.96
N VAL A 171 20.51 6.66 -1.18
CA VAL A 171 19.93 7.31 -2.36
C VAL A 171 18.82 8.27 -1.92
N PRO A 172 18.41 9.24 -2.74
CA PRO A 172 17.24 10.05 -2.43
C PRO A 172 15.99 9.18 -2.22
N HIS A 173 15.29 9.39 -1.10
CA HIS A 173 14.09 8.67 -0.74
C HIS A 173 12.82 9.47 -1.00
N GLY A 174 11.77 8.77 -1.39
CA GLY A 174 10.40 9.26 -1.41
C GLY A 174 9.78 9.32 -0.02
N ALA A 175 8.53 9.73 0.05
CA ALA A 175 7.76 9.76 1.28
C ALA A 175 6.50 8.88 1.15
N VAL A 176 6.09 8.26 2.26
CA VAL A 176 4.83 7.50 2.34
C VAL A 176 3.92 8.16 3.36
N ALA A 177 2.73 8.55 2.93
CA ALA A 177 1.71 9.15 3.78
C ALA A 177 0.54 8.18 3.98
N ALA A 178 0.12 7.95 5.22
CA ALA A 178 -1.14 7.31 5.55
C ALA A 178 -2.28 8.34 5.43
N VAL A 179 -3.16 8.18 4.47
CA VAL A 179 -4.20 9.15 4.11
C VAL A 179 -5.58 8.60 4.45
N THR A 180 -6.32 9.34 5.28
CA THR A 180 -7.73 9.05 5.55
C THR A 180 -8.61 9.85 4.60
N TYR A 181 -9.55 9.18 3.95
CA TYR A 181 -10.53 9.80 3.05
C TYR A 181 -11.95 9.35 3.40
N LYS A 182 -12.94 10.16 3.05
CA LYS A 182 -14.35 9.75 3.15
C LYS A 182 -14.71 8.99 1.88
N SER A 183 -15.04 7.72 2.01
CA SER A 183 -15.68 6.95 0.95
C SER A 183 -17.16 7.29 0.93
N THR A 184 -17.62 7.89 -0.15
CA THR A 184 -19.05 8.15 -0.38
C THR A 184 -19.79 6.88 -0.82
N ALA A 185 -19.08 6.02 -1.56
CA ALA A 185 -19.59 4.73 -2.00
C ALA A 185 -19.97 3.79 -0.84
N LEU A 186 -19.20 3.83 0.27
CA LEU A 186 -19.36 2.97 1.44
C LEU A 186 -19.84 3.72 2.69
N ASP A 187 -20.10 5.02 2.57
CA ASP A 187 -20.51 5.95 3.64
C ASP A 187 -19.66 5.86 4.92
N ARG A 188 -18.35 5.77 4.79
CA ARG A 188 -17.43 5.71 5.94
C ARG A 188 -16.05 6.25 5.60
N PHE A 189 -15.25 6.50 6.63
CA PHE A 189 -13.83 6.81 6.46
C PHE A 189 -13.04 5.54 6.15
N ARG A 190 -12.12 5.66 5.19
CA ARG A 190 -11.20 4.62 4.77
C ARG A 190 -9.79 5.18 4.73
N ARG A 191 -8.80 4.31 4.62
CA ARG A 191 -7.38 4.67 4.57
C ARG A 191 -6.74 4.14 3.29
N MET A 192 -5.74 4.85 2.82
CA MET A 192 -4.80 4.42 1.81
C MET A 192 -3.41 4.93 2.16
N HIS A 193 -2.37 4.24 1.73
CA HIS A 193 -1.01 4.77 1.73
C HIS A 193 -0.68 5.35 0.37
N VAL A 194 0.02 6.48 0.36
CA VAL A 194 0.43 7.16 -0.87
C VAL A 194 1.93 7.41 -0.80
N TYR A 195 2.67 6.78 -1.71
CA TYR A 195 4.08 7.06 -1.93
C TYR A 195 4.22 8.22 -2.93
N THR A 196 5.03 9.21 -2.59
CA THR A 196 5.47 10.28 -3.46
C THR A 196 6.97 10.15 -3.74
N PRO A 197 7.42 10.32 -5.00
CA PRO A 197 8.82 10.05 -5.36
C PRO A 197 9.78 11.09 -4.77
N PRO A 198 11.10 10.79 -4.72
CA PRO A 198 12.10 11.72 -4.26
C PRO A 198 12.00 13.09 -4.96
N GLY A 199 12.05 14.16 -4.17
CA GLY A 199 11.94 15.55 -4.66
C GLY A 199 10.51 16.05 -4.90
N TYR A 200 9.48 15.22 -4.68
CA TYR A 200 8.08 15.62 -4.84
C TYR A 200 7.75 16.88 -4.03
N GLU A 201 8.10 16.93 -2.74
CA GLU A 201 7.72 18.03 -1.86
C GLU A 201 8.29 19.40 -2.30
N ALA A 202 9.52 19.40 -2.82
CA ALA A 202 10.21 20.62 -3.27
C ALA A 202 9.84 21.06 -4.70
N GLY A 203 9.25 20.15 -5.50
CA GLY A 203 8.95 20.35 -6.91
C GLY A 203 7.53 20.87 -7.17
N ARG A 204 7.25 21.15 -8.45
CA ARG A 204 5.91 21.51 -8.96
C ARG A 204 5.45 20.57 -10.07
N GLU A 205 6.23 19.58 -10.40
CA GLU A 205 5.97 18.65 -11.49
C GLU A 205 4.75 17.78 -11.20
N ARG A 206 4.10 17.31 -12.27
CA ARG A 206 3.06 16.29 -12.22
C ARG A 206 3.64 14.95 -12.58
N TYR A 207 3.19 13.92 -11.90
CA TYR A 207 3.72 12.58 -12.01
C TYR A 207 2.66 11.60 -12.53
N PRO A 208 3.05 10.55 -13.26
CA PRO A 208 2.14 9.44 -13.53
C PRO A 208 1.73 8.77 -12.21
N VAL A 209 0.58 8.10 -12.23
CA VAL A 209 0.02 7.42 -11.06
C VAL A 209 -0.06 5.91 -11.26
N PHE A 210 0.39 5.19 -10.26
CA PHE A 210 0.31 3.75 -10.19
C PHE A 210 -0.50 3.31 -8.95
N TYR A 211 -1.62 2.63 -9.17
CA TYR A 211 -2.43 2.04 -8.12
C TYR A 211 -1.95 0.62 -7.87
N LEU A 212 -1.56 0.31 -6.62
CA LEU A 212 -0.93 -0.97 -6.24
C LEU A 212 -1.74 -1.64 -5.12
N LEU A 213 -2.42 -2.75 -5.46
CA LEU A 213 -3.41 -3.40 -4.60
C LEU A 213 -2.82 -4.59 -3.85
N HIS A 214 -3.14 -4.69 -2.55
CA HIS A 214 -2.72 -5.79 -1.68
C HIS A 214 -3.62 -7.03 -1.80
N GLY A 215 -3.24 -8.15 -1.17
CA GLY A 215 -3.96 -9.42 -1.17
C GLY A 215 -4.98 -9.58 -0.05
N ALA A 216 -5.68 -10.69 -0.06
CA ALA A 216 -6.63 -11.05 0.99
C ALA A 216 -5.91 -11.22 2.34
N GLY A 217 -6.52 -10.68 3.40
CA GLY A 217 -5.96 -10.68 4.75
C GLY A 217 -5.01 -9.52 5.04
N ASP A 218 -4.48 -8.87 4.02
CA ASP A 218 -3.65 -7.67 4.14
C ASP A 218 -4.49 -6.38 4.22
N ASN A 219 -3.82 -5.23 4.31
CA ASN A 219 -4.43 -3.91 4.23
C ASN A 219 -3.54 -2.94 3.45
N ASP A 220 -3.87 -1.66 3.47
CA ASP A 220 -3.13 -0.58 2.79
C ASP A 220 -1.69 -0.39 3.26
N ASP A 221 -1.28 -0.93 4.42
CA ASP A 221 0.09 -0.89 4.93
C ASP A 221 1.01 -1.96 4.30
N ALA A 222 0.45 -3.06 3.81
CA ALA A 222 1.22 -4.24 3.46
C ALA A 222 2.32 -3.99 2.42
N TRP A 223 2.03 -3.22 1.36
CA TRP A 223 3.03 -2.87 0.37
C TRP A 223 4.11 -1.94 0.91
N THR A 224 3.81 -1.10 1.91
CA THR A 224 4.78 -0.17 2.51
C THR A 224 5.68 -0.85 3.53
N SER A 225 5.15 -1.80 4.29
CA SER A 225 5.88 -2.55 5.32
C SER A 225 6.56 -3.81 4.74
N VAL A 226 5.89 -4.97 4.77
CA VAL A 226 6.47 -6.23 4.28
C VAL A 226 6.76 -6.22 2.78
N GLY A 227 6.03 -5.44 1.98
CA GLY A 227 6.23 -5.29 0.54
C GLY A 227 7.43 -4.43 0.14
N CYS A 228 7.93 -3.59 1.04
CA CYS A 228 9.07 -2.68 0.82
C CYS A 228 8.96 -1.81 -0.44
N ALA A 229 7.73 -1.49 -0.89
CA ALA A 229 7.50 -0.84 -2.18
C ALA A 229 8.21 0.51 -2.31
N GLY A 230 8.27 1.29 -1.21
CA GLY A 230 8.99 2.57 -1.20
C GLY A 230 10.47 2.40 -1.53
N PHE A 231 11.17 1.48 -0.85
CA PHE A 231 12.60 1.23 -1.09
C PHE A 231 12.87 0.63 -2.48
N ILE A 232 12.01 -0.27 -2.96
CA ILE A 232 12.10 -0.80 -4.33
C ILE A 232 12.04 0.34 -5.35
N LEU A 233 11.07 1.24 -5.19
CA LEU A 233 10.89 2.37 -6.10
C LEU A 233 12.04 3.38 -6.01
N ASP A 234 12.50 3.73 -4.81
CA ASP A 234 13.63 4.63 -4.62
C ASP A 234 14.90 4.09 -5.29
N ASN A 235 15.20 2.81 -5.08
CA ASN A 235 16.34 2.14 -5.68
C ASN A 235 16.25 2.10 -7.22
N LEU A 236 15.06 1.80 -7.76
CA LEU A 236 14.82 1.78 -9.20
C LEU A 236 14.90 3.17 -9.82
N ILE A 237 14.37 4.20 -9.16
CA ILE A 237 14.42 5.60 -9.62
C ILE A 237 15.85 6.10 -9.60
N ALA A 238 16.59 5.88 -8.50
CA ALA A 238 18.00 6.26 -8.39
C ALA A 238 18.86 5.58 -9.46
N ALA A 239 18.59 4.32 -9.75
CA ALA A 239 19.24 3.56 -10.83
C ALA A 239 18.76 3.95 -12.24
N LYS A 240 17.82 4.90 -12.38
CA LYS A 240 17.19 5.33 -13.65
C LYS A 240 16.49 4.18 -14.39
N LYS A 241 16.07 3.15 -13.69
CA LYS A 241 15.33 2.01 -14.24
C LYS A 241 13.81 2.26 -14.24
N ALA A 242 13.28 3.03 -13.29
CA ALA A 242 11.89 3.43 -13.26
C ALA A 242 11.75 4.97 -13.33
N ARG A 243 10.63 5.43 -13.93
CA ARG A 243 10.27 6.85 -13.87
C ARG A 243 9.77 7.19 -12.47
N PRO A 244 10.06 8.40 -11.94
CA PRO A 244 9.37 8.90 -10.77
C PRO A 244 7.85 8.87 -10.98
N MET A 245 7.12 8.31 -10.02
CA MET A 245 5.67 8.15 -10.07
C MET A 245 5.06 8.24 -8.67
N ILE A 246 3.80 8.60 -8.57
CA ILE A 246 3.02 8.47 -7.35
C ILE A 246 2.46 7.06 -7.30
N VAL A 247 2.58 6.38 -6.14
CA VAL A 247 1.99 5.05 -5.96
C VAL A 247 0.92 5.11 -4.87
N VAL A 248 -0.28 4.63 -5.19
CA VAL A 248 -1.45 4.66 -4.33
C VAL A 248 -1.80 3.24 -3.92
N MET A 249 -1.78 2.97 -2.64
CA MET A 249 -2.01 1.66 -2.04
C MET A 249 -3.27 1.73 -1.14
N PRO A 250 -4.47 1.57 -1.71
CA PRO A 250 -5.71 1.66 -0.94
C PRO A 250 -6.00 0.38 -0.17
N ALA A 251 -6.78 0.48 0.91
CA ALA A 251 -7.34 -0.69 1.58
C ALA A 251 -8.30 -1.42 0.64
N GLY A 252 -7.99 -2.67 0.28
CA GLY A 252 -8.76 -3.48 -0.67
C GLY A 252 -10.00 -4.15 -0.06
N HIS A 253 -9.98 -4.41 1.27
CA HIS A 253 -11.14 -4.93 1.98
C HIS A 253 -12.17 -3.85 2.25
N THR A 254 -13.43 -4.14 1.94
CA THR A 254 -14.55 -3.23 2.20
C THR A 254 -15.14 -3.40 3.60
N SER A 255 -14.77 -4.45 4.34
CA SER A 255 -15.08 -4.67 5.74
C SER A 255 -13.84 -5.12 6.50
N ARG A 256 -13.85 -5.00 7.84
CA ARG A 256 -12.77 -5.48 8.72
C ARG A 256 -13.18 -6.76 9.42
N GLY A 257 -12.19 -7.61 9.72
CA GLY A 257 -12.35 -8.81 10.52
C GLY A 257 -12.08 -10.10 9.78
N PRO A 258 -11.96 -11.21 10.50
CA PRO A 258 -11.58 -12.52 9.95
C PRO A 258 -12.60 -13.07 8.94
N ASN A 259 -13.84 -12.61 9.00
CA ASN A 259 -14.93 -13.01 8.12
C ASN A 259 -15.28 -11.92 7.09
N SER A 260 -14.31 -11.03 6.76
CA SER A 260 -14.53 -10.06 5.67
C SER A 260 -14.94 -10.79 4.39
N PRO A 261 -16.11 -10.49 3.82
CA PRO A 261 -16.56 -11.20 2.63
C PRO A 261 -15.56 -11.01 1.49
N ILE A 262 -15.19 -12.15 0.89
CA ILE A 262 -14.47 -12.20 -0.37
C ILE A 262 -15.49 -12.76 -1.36
N GLY A 263 -16.09 -11.92 -2.17
CA GLY A 263 -17.13 -12.33 -3.10
C GLY A 263 -17.56 -11.18 -4.00
N ARG A 264 -18.59 -11.43 -4.80
CA ARG A 264 -19.11 -10.47 -5.78
C ARG A 264 -19.44 -9.11 -5.16
N THR A 265 -20.18 -9.08 -4.06
CA THR A 265 -20.55 -7.84 -3.36
C THR A 265 -19.34 -7.03 -2.90
N ALA A 266 -18.36 -7.68 -2.27
CA ALA A 266 -17.14 -6.98 -1.80
C ALA A 266 -16.31 -6.45 -2.98
N ALA A 267 -16.28 -7.19 -4.10
CA ALA A 267 -15.60 -6.75 -5.32
C ALA A 267 -16.29 -5.53 -5.93
N GLU A 268 -17.62 -5.55 -6.03
CA GLU A 268 -18.44 -4.42 -6.54
C GLU A 268 -18.31 -3.18 -5.65
N GLU A 269 -18.35 -3.35 -4.32
CA GLU A 269 -18.14 -2.28 -3.35
C GLU A 269 -16.74 -1.64 -3.51
N PHE A 270 -15.71 -2.47 -3.68
CA PHE A 270 -14.35 -1.98 -3.88
C PHE A 270 -14.22 -1.21 -5.20
N VAL A 271 -14.74 -1.75 -6.30
CA VAL A 271 -14.73 -1.08 -7.61
C VAL A 271 -15.41 0.29 -7.49
N LYS A 272 -16.59 0.34 -6.86
CA LYS A 272 -17.32 1.60 -6.68
C LYS A 272 -16.52 2.61 -5.85
N ASP A 273 -15.98 2.22 -4.70
CA ASP A 273 -15.13 3.09 -3.87
C ASP A 273 -13.89 3.57 -4.64
N PHE A 274 -13.25 2.67 -5.39
CA PHE A 274 -12.04 2.98 -6.13
C PHE A 274 -12.26 4.05 -7.21
N VAL A 275 -13.31 3.90 -8.03
CA VAL A 275 -13.55 4.83 -9.14
C VAL A 275 -14.26 6.11 -8.71
N THR A 276 -15.07 6.05 -7.64
CA THR A 276 -15.87 7.20 -7.18
C THR A 276 -15.14 8.06 -6.16
N ASP A 277 -14.28 7.45 -5.34
CA ASP A 277 -13.66 8.13 -4.20
C ASP A 277 -12.13 8.13 -4.27
N VAL A 278 -11.45 6.97 -4.46
CA VAL A 278 -9.99 6.88 -4.44
C VAL A 278 -9.36 7.65 -5.59
N MET A 279 -9.74 7.34 -6.84
CA MET A 279 -9.15 8.02 -8.02
C MET A 279 -9.41 9.53 -7.99
N PRO A 280 -10.65 10.04 -7.80
CA PRO A 280 -10.90 11.47 -7.72
C PRO A 280 -10.19 12.16 -6.56
N TYR A 281 -10.03 11.49 -5.42
CA TYR A 281 -9.26 12.04 -4.30
C TYR A 281 -7.81 12.28 -4.70
N ILE A 282 -7.17 11.30 -5.34
CA ILE A 282 -5.78 11.42 -5.79
C ILE A 282 -5.63 12.50 -6.86
N GLU A 283 -6.53 12.55 -7.84
CA GLU A 283 -6.52 13.57 -8.90
C GLU A 283 -6.68 14.99 -8.36
N LYS A 284 -7.43 15.16 -7.26
CA LYS A 284 -7.67 16.45 -6.62
C LYS A 284 -6.55 16.88 -5.69
N HIS A 285 -5.93 15.95 -4.94
CA HIS A 285 -5.03 16.29 -3.83
C HIS A 285 -3.55 16.10 -4.14
N TYR A 286 -3.21 15.40 -5.22
CA TYR A 286 -1.83 15.12 -5.63
C TYR A 286 -1.55 15.68 -7.03
N ARG A 287 -0.29 15.98 -7.30
CA ARG A 287 0.15 16.43 -8.61
C ARG A 287 0.31 15.26 -9.58
N VAL A 288 -0.79 14.73 -10.07
CA VAL A 288 -0.82 13.58 -11.00
C VAL A 288 -1.15 14.01 -12.42
N LEU A 289 -0.61 13.27 -13.40
CA LEU A 289 -1.07 13.24 -14.77
C LEU A 289 -2.28 12.31 -14.85
N THR A 290 -3.41 12.80 -15.37
CA THR A 290 -4.72 12.10 -15.29
C THR A 290 -5.10 11.40 -16.58
N ASP A 291 -4.28 11.49 -17.61
CA ASP A 291 -4.54 10.80 -18.87
C ASP A 291 -4.20 9.32 -18.77
N ARG A 292 -4.84 8.52 -19.65
CA ARG A 292 -4.70 7.08 -19.71
C ARG A 292 -3.25 6.61 -19.79
N ALA A 293 -2.43 7.32 -20.59
CA ALA A 293 -1.04 6.93 -20.85
C ALA A 293 -0.15 7.06 -19.60
N ASN A 294 -0.60 7.77 -18.60
CA ASN A 294 0.08 8.02 -17.32
C ASN A 294 -0.62 7.36 -16.12
N THR A 295 -1.50 6.37 -16.37
CA THR A 295 -2.22 5.66 -15.31
C THR A 295 -1.97 4.15 -15.42
N ALA A 296 -1.53 3.56 -14.30
CA ALA A 296 -1.28 2.14 -14.13
C ALA A 296 -2.06 1.58 -12.93
N ILE A 297 -2.40 0.30 -13.00
CA ILE A 297 -2.96 -0.44 -11.88
C ILE A 297 -2.36 -1.85 -11.85
N ALA A 298 -1.98 -2.31 -10.66
CA ALA A 298 -1.61 -3.71 -10.45
C ALA A 298 -2.00 -4.18 -9.06
N GLY A 299 -2.04 -5.48 -8.86
CA GLY A 299 -2.31 -6.05 -7.56
C GLY A 299 -1.93 -7.52 -7.45
N LEU A 300 -1.76 -7.96 -6.21
CA LEU A 300 -1.43 -9.34 -5.89
C LEU A 300 -2.66 -10.11 -5.37
N SER A 301 -2.80 -11.38 -5.72
CA SER A 301 -3.82 -12.27 -5.19
C SER A 301 -5.24 -11.66 -5.31
N MET A 302 -5.96 -11.41 -4.23
CA MET A 302 -7.24 -10.68 -4.23
C MET A 302 -7.14 -9.36 -5.01
N GLY A 303 -6.07 -8.56 -4.76
CA GLY A 303 -5.84 -7.29 -5.45
C GLY A 303 -5.63 -7.45 -6.95
N GLY A 304 -5.09 -8.59 -7.41
CA GLY A 304 -5.00 -8.91 -8.84
C GLY A 304 -6.36 -9.13 -9.47
N GLY A 305 -7.26 -9.85 -8.79
CA GLY A 305 -8.66 -9.97 -9.21
C GLY A 305 -9.39 -8.62 -9.20
N GLN A 306 -9.18 -7.81 -8.16
CA GLN A 306 -9.69 -6.45 -8.09
C GLN A 306 -9.16 -5.55 -9.22
N THR A 307 -7.88 -5.70 -9.56
CA THR A 307 -7.26 -5.01 -10.71
C THR A 307 -8.03 -5.28 -12.00
N LEU A 308 -8.36 -6.52 -12.29
CA LEU A 308 -9.14 -6.88 -13.48
C LEU A 308 -10.56 -6.32 -13.43
N ASN A 309 -11.22 -6.39 -12.27
CA ASN A 309 -12.59 -5.89 -12.07
C ASN A 309 -12.68 -4.36 -12.12
N VAL A 310 -11.60 -3.63 -11.79
CA VAL A 310 -11.53 -2.16 -11.95
C VAL A 310 -11.15 -1.78 -13.38
N ALA A 311 -10.09 -2.40 -13.91
CA ALA A 311 -9.47 -1.92 -15.14
C ALA A 311 -10.29 -2.22 -16.40
N PHE A 312 -10.95 -3.38 -16.49
CA PHE A 312 -11.64 -3.76 -17.72
C PHE A 312 -12.95 -2.98 -17.95
N PRO A 313 -13.83 -2.74 -16.96
CA PRO A 313 -14.94 -1.82 -17.12
C PRO A 313 -14.52 -0.38 -17.46
N HIS A 314 -13.29 0.01 -17.08
CA HIS A 314 -12.73 1.37 -17.25
C HIS A 314 -11.42 1.36 -18.04
N LEU A 315 -11.35 0.54 -19.11
CA LEU A 315 -10.12 0.35 -19.88
C LEU A 315 -9.63 1.62 -20.61
N ASP A 316 -10.49 2.61 -20.75
CA ASP A 316 -10.15 3.97 -21.19
C ASP A 316 -9.31 4.78 -20.19
N ARG A 317 -9.24 4.33 -18.93
CA ARG A 317 -8.48 5.00 -17.87
C ARG A 317 -7.09 4.41 -17.64
N PHE A 318 -6.82 3.18 -18.06
CA PHE A 318 -5.58 2.48 -17.75
C PHE A 318 -4.82 2.06 -19.00
N ALA A 319 -3.53 2.41 -19.06
CA ALA A 319 -2.63 1.95 -20.14
C ALA A 319 -1.72 0.80 -19.70
N TYR A 320 -1.60 0.55 -18.39
CA TYR A 320 -0.74 -0.50 -17.83
C TYR A 320 -1.53 -1.26 -16.77
N ILE A 321 -1.58 -2.57 -16.91
CA ILE A 321 -2.31 -3.47 -16.01
C ILE A 321 -1.37 -4.60 -15.60
N GLY A 322 -1.20 -4.83 -14.29
CA GLY A 322 -0.38 -5.90 -13.72
C GLY A 322 -1.18 -6.81 -12.79
N VAL A 323 -1.01 -8.11 -12.92
CA VAL A 323 -1.72 -9.13 -12.12
C VAL A 323 -0.69 -10.10 -11.54
N TYR A 324 -0.50 -10.09 -10.22
CA TYR A 324 0.51 -10.89 -9.54
C TYR A 324 -0.16 -12.02 -8.77
N SER A 325 0.25 -13.27 -9.02
CA SER A 325 -0.29 -14.46 -8.33
C SER A 325 -1.82 -14.46 -8.31
N SER A 326 -2.46 -14.22 -9.46
CA SER A 326 -3.91 -13.99 -9.53
C SER A 326 -4.46 -14.18 -10.94
N GLY A 327 -5.73 -13.87 -11.09
CA GLY A 327 -6.49 -13.90 -12.33
C GLY A 327 -7.97 -13.62 -12.03
N LEU A 328 -8.86 -14.15 -12.85
CA LEU A 328 -10.31 -14.14 -12.60
C LEU A 328 -10.64 -15.18 -11.52
N LEU A 329 -10.49 -14.76 -10.26
CA LEU A 329 -10.63 -15.62 -9.09
C LEU A 329 -12.03 -16.23 -9.00
N GLY A 330 -12.09 -17.57 -8.90
CA GLY A 330 -13.35 -18.30 -8.82
C GLY A 330 -14.09 -18.48 -10.15
N ALA A 331 -13.60 -17.86 -11.24
CA ALA A 331 -14.25 -17.94 -12.55
C ALA A 331 -14.02 -19.29 -13.27
N PHE A 332 -12.98 -20.03 -12.87
CA PHE A 332 -12.61 -21.31 -13.49
C PHE A 332 -12.74 -22.45 -12.49
N PRO A 333 -13.78 -23.28 -12.56
CA PRO A 333 -14.03 -24.36 -11.57
C PRO A 333 -12.88 -25.36 -11.43
N ASN A 334 -12.20 -25.66 -12.54
CA ASN A 334 -11.10 -26.63 -12.56
C ASN A 334 -9.74 -26.02 -12.14
N ALA A 335 -9.65 -24.71 -12.00
CA ALA A 335 -8.49 -24.00 -11.51
C ALA A 335 -8.64 -23.56 -10.04
N ALA A 336 -9.58 -24.17 -9.31
CA ALA A 336 -9.75 -23.91 -7.89
C ALA A 336 -8.49 -24.31 -7.13
N PRO A 337 -7.97 -23.46 -6.21
CA PRO A 337 -6.80 -23.80 -5.40
C PRO A 337 -7.11 -25.07 -4.61
N ALA A 338 -6.19 -26.03 -4.61
CA ALA A 338 -6.24 -27.16 -3.71
C ALA A 338 -6.36 -26.63 -2.27
N GLY A 339 -7.43 -27.03 -1.58
CA GLY A 339 -7.79 -26.49 -0.28
C GLY A 339 -6.64 -26.56 0.72
N ARG A 340 -6.53 -25.56 1.59
CA ARG A 340 -5.74 -25.68 2.81
C ARG A 340 -6.27 -26.89 3.60
N GLY A 341 -5.51 -28.00 3.57
CA GLY A 341 -5.67 -29.17 4.42
C GLY A 341 -7.10 -29.62 4.71
N GLY A 342 -7.65 -30.52 3.88
CA GLY A 342 -8.61 -31.53 4.30
C GLY A 342 -9.96 -31.13 4.92
N ALA A 343 -10.34 -29.87 4.89
CA ALA A 343 -11.68 -29.45 5.29
C ALA A 343 -12.68 -29.74 4.17
N PRO A 344 -13.86 -30.32 4.46
CA PRO A 344 -14.91 -30.48 3.48
C PRO A 344 -15.25 -29.13 2.87
N ALA A 345 -15.55 -29.12 1.56
CA ALA A 345 -15.92 -27.90 0.82
C ALA A 345 -16.96 -27.12 1.62
N ALA A 346 -16.59 -25.91 2.05
CA ALA A 346 -17.54 -24.99 2.67
C ALA A 346 -18.71 -24.78 1.68
N THR A 347 -19.93 -24.70 2.21
CA THR A 347 -21.09 -24.26 1.43
C THR A 347 -20.69 -23.06 0.57
N PRO A 348 -21.02 -23.05 -0.74
CA PRO A 348 -20.70 -21.92 -1.59
C PRO A 348 -21.13 -20.61 -0.92
N PRO A 349 -20.33 -19.56 -1.01
CA PRO A 349 -20.72 -18.26 -0.46
C PRO A 349 -22.06 -17.83 -1.06
N PRO A 350 -22.91 -17.11 -0.32
CA PRO A 350 -24.24 -16.71 -0.80
C PRO A 350 -24.20 -15.86 -2.09
N ASN A 351 -23.04 -15.30 -2.43
CA ASN A 351 -22.79 -14.54 -3.66
C ASN A 351 -21.42 -14.97 -4.25
N PRO A 352 -21.36 -16.06 -5.03
CA PRO A 352 -20.12 -16.52 -5.62
C PRO A 352 -19.56 -15.50 -6.62
N PRO A 353 -18.25 -15.51 -6.87
CA PRO A 353 -17.65 -14.75 -7.96
C PRO A 353 -18.31 -15.10 -9.30
N PRO A 354 -18.31 -14.18 -10.29
CA PRO A 354 -18.82 -14.48 -11.62
C PRO A 354 -17.99 -15.59 -12.27
N THR A 355 -18.65 -16.44 -13.04
CA THR A 355 -17.98 -17.37 -13.95
C THR A 355 -17.20 -16.60 -15.03
N ALA A 356 -16.27 -17.25 -15.72
CA ALA A 356 -15.55 -16.64 -16.85
C ALA A 356 -16.50 -16.08 -17.91
N ALA A 357 -17.56 -16.83 -18.26
CA ALA A 357 -18.54 -16.40 -19.26
C ALA A 357 -19.36 -15.17 -18.80
N GLU A 358 -19.77 -15.11 -17.53
CA GLU A 358 -20.46 -13.94 -16.99
C GLU A 358 -19.54 -12.72 -16.95
N TRP A 359 -18.25 -12.92 -16.62
CA TRP A 359 -17.27 -11.85 -16.64
C TRP A 359 -16.99 -11.35 -18.06
N GLU A 360 -16.81 -12.26 -19.04
CA GLU A 360 -16.66 -11.92 -20.46
C GLU A 360 -17.87 -11.10 -20.95
N GLN A 361 -19.09 -11.56 -20.64
CA GLN A 361 -20.32 -10.86 -21.03
C GLN A 361 -20.40 -9.45 -20.42
N ALA A 362 -20.09 -9.31 -19.13
CA ALA A 362 -20.11 -8.03 -18.44
C ALA A 362 -19.07 -7.04 -18.97
N ASN A 363 -17.95 -7.54 -19.53
CA ASN A 363 -16.85 -6.74 -20.05
C ASN A 363 -16.75 -6.74 -21.59
N ALA A 364 -17.74 -7.25 -22.31
CA ALA A 364 -17.71 -7.38 -23.77
C ALA A 364 -17.38 -6.06 -24.49
N ALA A 365 -17.94 -4.95 -24.01
CA ALA A 365 -17.68 -3.62 -24.58
C ALA A 365 -16.20 -3.22 -24.57
N SER A 366 -15.43 -3.65 -23.59
CA SER A 366 -13.98 -3.40 -23.51
C SER A 366 -13.17 -4.49 -24.21
N LEU A 367 -13.61 -5.76 -24.07
CA LEU A 367 -12.94 -6.91 -24.66
C LEU A 367 -12.98 -6.89 -26.19
N ASP A 368 -14.03 -6.33 -26.81
CA ASP A 368 -14.19 -6.30 -28.28
C ASP A 368 -13.79 -4.95 -28.90
N ASN A 369 -13.40 -3.96 -28.09
CA ASN A 369 -13.06 -2.63 -28.58
C ASN A 369 -11.59 -2.52 -29.02
N ALA A 370 -11.38 -2.48 -30.32
CA ALA A 370 -10.03 -2.39 -30.91
C ALA A 370 -9.25 -1.12 -30.50
N ALA A 371 -9.95 0.03 -30.33
CA ALA A 371 -9.30 1.27 -29.90
C ALA A 371 -8.83 1.20 -28.44
N LEU A 372 -9.62 0.60 -27.57
CA LEU A 372 -9.24 0.37 -26.17
C LEU A 372 -8.07 -0.61 -26.07
N LYS A 373 -8.06 -1.69 -26.86
CA LYS A 373 -6.93 -2.63 -26.92
C LYS A 373 -5.65 -1.93 -27.37
N LYS A 374 -5.71 -1.15 -28.47
CA LYS A 374 -4.55 -0.41 -28.99
C LYS A 374 -3.99 0.60 -27.97
N GLY A 375 -4.83 1.18 -27.13
CA GLY A 375 -4.41 2.12 -26.09
C GLY A 375 -3.78 1.45 -24.87
N LEU A 376 -3.92 0.13 -24.70
CA LEU A 376 -3.28 -0.64 -23.62
C LEU A 376 -1.82 -0.88 -24.02
N LYS A 377 -0.90 -0.38 -23.21
CA LYS A 377 0.55 -0.49 -23.48
C LYS A 377 1.16 -1.74 -22.86
N LEU A 378 0.60 -2.20 -21.74
CA LEU A 378 1.08 -3.40 -21.04
C LEU A 378 -0.07 -4.08 -20.32
N LEU A 379 -0.26 -5.36 -20.61
CA LEU A 379 -1.05 -6.29 -19.81
C LEU A 379 -0.09 -7.39 -19.33
N TRP A 380 0.25 -7.38 -18.05
CA TRP A 380 1.31 -8.19 -17.48
C TRP A 380 0.79 -9.11 -16.38
N PHE A 381 1.16 -10.38 -16.45
CA PHE A 381 0.86 -11.39 -15.45
C PHE A 381 2.14 -12.01 -14.94
N SER A 382 2.18 -12.32 -13.64
CA SER A 382 3.28 -13.08 -13.05
C SER A 382 2.78 -13.98 -11.93
N THR A 383 3.29 -15.20 -11.89
CA THR A 383 2.88 -16.19 -10.88
C THR A 383 4.00 -17.20 -10.67
N GLY A 384 4.20 -17.62 -9.40
CA GLY A 384 5.16 -18.67 -9.09
C GLY A 384 4.69 -20.04 -9.57
N THR A 385 5.63 -20.90 -9.97
CA THR A 385 5.31 -22.27 -10.40
C THR A 385 4.72 -23.14 -9.29
N ASP A 386 5.03 -22.81 -8.02
CA ASP A 386 4.50 -23.48 -6.83
C ASP A 386 3.30 -22.73 -6.22
N ASP A 387 2.82 -21.67 -6.91
CA ASP A 387 1.69 -20.90 -6.45
C ASP A 387 0.37 -21.63 -6.73
N ARG A 388 -0.48 -21.75 -5.70
CA ARG A 388 -1.79 -22.39 -5.81
C ARG A 388 -2.71 -21.76 -6.85
N LEU A 389 -2.42 -20.53 -7.30
CA LEU A 389 -3.22 -19.79 -8.30
C LEU A 389 -2.63 -19.85 -9.71
N ILE A 390 -1.57 -20.64 -9.95
CA ILE A 390 -0.91 -20.72 -11.27
C ILE A 390 -1.89 -21.09 -12.37
N GLU A 391 -2.76 -22.08 -12.15
CA GLU A 391 -3.74 -22.51 -13.14
C GLU A 391 -4.82 -21.45 -13.38
N THR A 392 -5.23 -20.72 -12.36
CA THR A 392 -6.14 -19.57 -12.50
C THR A 392 -5.50 -18.47 -13.36
N THR A 393 -4.21 -18.20 -13.15
CA THR A 393 -3.46 -17.22 -13.95
C THR A 393 -3.37 -17.67 -15.40
N ARG A 394 -2.98 -18.93 -15.66
CA ARG A 394 -2.89 -19.51 -17.01
C ARG A 394 -4.21 -19.41 -17.76
N ALA A 395 -5.31 -19.85 -17.12
CA ALA A 395 -6.65 -19.78 -17.72
C ALA A 395 -7.08 -18.33 -18.03
N THR A 396 -6.75 -17.38 -17.14
CA THR A 396 -7.04 -15.96 -17.36
C THR A 396 -6.23 -15.40 -18.53
N VAL A 397 -4.94 -15.74 -18.64
CA VAL A 397 -4.07 -15.34 -19.76
C VAL A 397 -4.62 -15.85 -21.08
N GLU A 398 -5.04 -17.11 -21.14
CA GLU A 398 -5.61 -17.69 -22.37
C GLU A 398 -6.95 -17.03 -22.76
N LEU A 399 -7.79 -16.66 -21.77
CA LEU A 399 -9.01 -15.88 -22.03
C LEU A 399 -8.66 -14.54 -22.71
N PHE A 400 -7.67 -13.81 -22.22
CA PHE A 400 -7.28 -12.54 -22.85
C PHE A 400 -6.69 -12.73 -24.26
N LYS A 401 -5.89 -13.78 -24.48
CA LYS A 401 -5.40 -14.14 -25.82
C LYS A 401 -6.54 -14.44 -26.78
N LYS A 402 -7.57 -15.18 -26.36
CA LYS A 402 -8.80 -15.46 -27.13
C LYS A 402 -9.48 -14.18 -27.59
N HIS A 403 -9.49 -13.13 -26.76
CA HIS A 403 -10.02 -11.81 -27.12
C HIS A 403 -9.03 -10.90 -27.87
N GLY A 404 -7.89 -11.42 -28.31
CA GLY A 404 -6.91 -10.69 -29.12
C GLY A 404 -6.08 -9.66 -28.34
N PHE A 405 -5.96 -9.80 -27.02
CA PHE A 405 -4.94 -9.11 -26.25
C PHE A 405 -3.60 -9.85 -26.35
N ALA A 406 -2.50 -9.14 -26.08
CA ALA A 406 -1.15 -9.68 -26.03
C ALA A 406 -0.59 -9.62 -24.60
N PRO A 407 -1.08 -10.46 -23.66
CA PRO A 407 -0.57 -10.45 -22.31
C PRO A 407 0.88 -10.96 -22.28
N VAL A 408 1.74 -10.26 -21.53
CA VAL A 408 3.02 -10.76 -21.09
C VAL A 408 2.76 -11.65 -19.87
N PHE A 409 3.24 -12.88 -19.89
CA PHE A 409 3.10 -13.80 -18.76
C PHE A 409 4.47 -14.33 -18.32
N VAL A 410 4.81 -14.11 -17.06
CA VAL A 410 6.06 -14.54 -16.43
C VAL A 410 5.73 -15.59 -15.38
N GLU A 411 6.20 -16.80 -15.61
CA GLU A 411 6.25 -17.85 -14.59
C GLU A 411 7.62 -17.83 -13.92
N SER A 412 7.65 -17.77 -12.60
CA SER A 412 8.89 -17.72 -11.81
C SER A 412 8.96 -18.90 -10.84
N PRO A 413 10.12 -19.28 -10.32
CA PRO A 413 10.19 -20.16 -9.16
C PRO A 413 9.45 -19.59 -7.94
N GLY A 414 9.04 -20.45 -7.00
CA GLY A 414 8.42 -20.06 -5.74
C GLY A 414 6.89 -20.02 -5.79
N GLY A 415 6.31 -19.58 -4.68
CA GLY A 415 4.89 -19.72 -4.40
C GLY A 415 4.17 -18.40 -4.15
N HIS A 416 3.06 -18.49 -3.43
CA HIS A 416 2.17 -17.36 -3.09
C HIS A 416 2.74 -16.56 -1.91
N THR A 417 3.84 -15.84 -2.12
CA THR A 417 4.64 -15.22 -1.06
C THR A 417 5.08 -13.79 -1.37
N TRP A 418 5.39 -13.02 -0.31
CA TRP A 418 5.94 -11.67 -0.43
C TRP A 418 7.30 -11.63 -1.14
N ILE A 419 8.07 -12.72 -1.10
CA ILE A 419 9.33 -12.87 -1.85
C ILE A 419 9.05 -12.68 -3.35
N ASN A 420 8.09 -13.43 -3.89
CA ASN A 420 7.68 -13.33 -5.30
C ASN A 420 7.10 -11.95 -5.63
N TRP A 421 6.21 -11.41 -4.79
CA TRP A 421 5.52 -10.15 -5.10
C TRP A 421 6.44 -8.93 -5.12
N ARG A 422 7.46 -8.88 -4.26
CA ARG A 422 8.51 -7.85 -4.33
C ARG A 422 9.28 -7.93 -5.65
N ASN A 423 9.64 -9.14 -6.08
CA ASN A 423 10.30 -9.35 -7.37
C ASN A 423 9.41 -8.88 -8.52
N TYR A 424 8.11 -9.24 -8.51
CA TYR A 424 7.17 -8.81 -9.54
C TYR A 424 7.01 -7.29 -9.61
N LEU A 425 6.95 -6.60 -8.48
CA LEU A 425 6.95 -5.14 -8.45
C LEU A 425 8.24 -4.58 -9.08
N SER A 426 9.40 -5.17 -8.76
CA SER A 426 10.69 -4.72 -9.28
C SER A 426 10.87 -4.96 -10.79
N GLU A 427 10.16 -5.93 -11.35
CA GLU A 427 10.13 -6.22 -12.78
C GLU A 427 9.08 -5.39 -13.53
N PHE A 428 7.94 -5.14 -12.92
CA PHE A 428 6.82 -4.40 -13.53
C PHE A 428 7.05 -2.89 -13.52
N ALA A 429 7.49 -2.29 -12.41
CA ALA A 429 7.66 -0.85 -12.29
C ALA A 429 8.59 -0.22 -13.33
N PRO A 430 9.71 -0.85 -13.76
CA PRO A 430 10.54 -0.35 -14.84
C PRO A 430 9.85 -0.25 -16.20
N GLN A 431 8.78 -1.00 -16.43
CA GLN A 431 8.06 -1.01 -17.71
C GLN A 431 7.00 0.10 -17.78
N LEU A 432 6.69 0.74 -16.64
CA LEU A 432 5.65 1.75 -16.56
C LEU A 432 6.12 3.10 -17.12
N PHE A 433 5.23 3.75 -17.87
CA PHE A 433 5.36 5.15 -18.29
C PHE A 433 6.62 5.48 -19.10
N GLN A 434 7.26 4.48 -19.70
CA GLN A 434 8.44 4.71 -20.54
C GLN A 434 8.08 5.60 -21.73
N THR A 435 8.85 6.67 -21.93
CA THR A 435 8.80 7.42 -23.16
C THR A 435 9.33 6.51 -24.28
N THR A 436 8.51 6.20 -25.28
CA THR A 436 9.01 5.64 -26.53
C THR A 436 10.14 6.56 -26.99
N LYS A 437 11.38 6.05 -27.03
CA LYS A 437 12.45 6.74 -27.76
C LYS A 437 11.90 6.89 -29.17
N ALA A 438 11.64 8.13 -29.61
CA ALA A 438 11.38 8.41 -31.00
C ALA A 438 12.54 7.77 -31.74
N GLY A 439 12.21 6.79 -32.58
CA GLY A 439 13.22 6.04 -33.32
C GLY A 439 14.13 7.01 -34.05
N THR A 440 15.40 6.96 -33.74
CA THR A 440 16.44 7.39 -34.67
C THR A 440 16.29 6.48 -35.88
N GLN A 441 15.51 6.92 -36.85
CA GLN A 441 15.63 6.40 -38.22
C GLN A 441 17.02 6.84 -38.69
N ASN A 442 17.93 5.87 -38.73
CA ASN A 442 19.12 5.95 -39.59
C ASN A 442 18.75 5.44 -40.98
#